data_0ddbf15a779cea64a0e5ad0755284dd2
#
_entry.id   0ddbf15a779cea64a0e5ad0755284dd2
#
_cell.length_a   1.000
_cell.length_b   1.000
_cell.length_c   1.000
_cell.angle_alpha   90.00
_cell.angle_beta   90.00
_cell.angle_gamma   90.00
#
_symmetry.space_group_name_H-M   'P 1'
#
loop_
_entity.id
_entity.type
_entity.pdbx_description
1 polymer ?
#
loop_
_entity_poly.entity_id
_entity_poly.type
_entity_poly.pdbx_seq_one_letter_code
_entity_poly.pdbx_strand_id
1 'polypeptide(L)'
;FDRIAELLNAFMGNKFDNYIELQNFVENHIGTVSKELDDKFQEVDKIKDADEWNTEMSKLEDELGYEGFKFDHEFPNRIRFSSIIQTYSMLEVYLKWLCERLRKINQNPFGIADLKGNSDLEKGKLYLKRVYNLDFSKLEPEWSFLNDMRKIRNQIIHNNGEFQTKDIEIIRIIEKIELLGRMWDDIEPEMKPNTDYEIKIVSKELNIKFINNVRTFFAKVLSEIKTSEINTA
;
A
#
# COMPACT_ATOMS: atom_id res chain seq x y z
N PHE A 1 1.42 -15.33 27.04
CA PHE A 1 1.34 -14.11 26.24
C PHE A 1 2.64 -13.85 25.45
N ASP A 2 3.81 -13.84 26.11
CA ASP A 2 5.10 -13.52 25.48
C ASP A 2 5.38 -14.39 24.24
N ARG A 3 5.02 -15.68 24.28
CA ARG A 3 5.15 -16.58 23.12
C ARG A 3 4.27 -16.18 21.91
N ILE A 4 3.11 -15.55 22.14
CA ILE A 4 2.29 -15.00 21.04
C ILE A 4 3.01 -13.82 20.40
N ALA A 5 3.54 -12.91 21.21
CA ALA A 5 4.29 -11.75 20.75
C ALA A 5 5.53 -12.17 19.94
N GLU A 6 6.31 -13.13 20.44
CA GLU A 6 7.46 -13.69 19.72
C GLU A 6 7.07 -14.31 18.37
N LEU A 7 6.06 -15.16 18.34
CA LEU A 7 5.60 -15.81 17.11
C LEU A 7 5.06 -14.79 16.10
N LEU A 8 4.25 -13.84 16.54
CA LEU A 8 3.70 -12.81 15.67
C LEU A 8 4.82 -11.95 15.07
N ASN A 9 5.77 -11.52 15.88
CA ASN A 9 6.90 -10.72 15.42
C ASN A 9 7.81 -11.51 14.46
N ALA A 10 8.09 -12.77 14.74
CA ALA A 10 8.89 -13.62 13.85
C ALA A 10 8.21 -13.85 12.50
N PHE A 11 6.92 -14.18 12.50
CA PHE A 11 6.16 -14.39 11.26
C PHE A 11 5.99 -13.12 10.45
N MET A 12 5.63 -12.00 11.09
CA MET A 12 5.51 -10.71 10.41
C MET A 12 6.87 -10.23 9.90
N GLY A 13 7.92 -10.32 10.72
CA GLY A 13 9.25 -9.88 10.35
C GLY A 13 9.70 -10.52 9.05
N ASN A 14 9.85 -11.83 9.04
CA ASN A 14 10.33 -12.56 7.87
C ASN A 14 9.47 -12.34 6.61
N LYS A 15 8.14 -12.33 6.76
CA LYS A 15 7.24 -12.15 5.61
C LYS A 15 7.33 -10.74 5.02
N PHE A 16 7.28 -9.72 5.86
CA PHE A 16 7.35 -8.34 5.41
C PHE A 16 8.74 -7.99 4.87
N ASP A 17 9.82 -8.49 5.48
CA ASP A 17 11.18 -8.22 4.99
C ASP A 17 11.40 -8.85 3.62
N ASN A 18 11.03 -10.12 3.42
CA ASN A 18 11.07 -10.77 2.11
C ASN A 18 10.24 -10.03 1.06
N TYR A 19 9.13 -9.43 1.47
CA TYR A 19 8.27 -8.69 0.57
C TYR A 19 8.87 -7.35 0.16
N ILE A 20 9.51 -6.64 1.10
CA ILE A 20 10.27 -5.42 0.82
C ILE A 20 11.45 -5.74 -0.14
N GLU A 21 12.17 -6.84 0.11
CA GLU A 21 13.27 -7.28 -0.75
C GLU A 21 12.79 -7.57 -2.18
N LEU A 22 11.69 -8.31 -2.33
CA LEU A 22 11.09 -8.59 -3.64
C LEU A 22 10.68 -7.31 -4.37
N GLN A 23 10.02 -6.39 -3.68
CA GLN A 23 9.62 -5.11 -4.25
C GLN A 23 10.85 -4.31 -4.70
N ASN A 24 11.88 -4.23 -3.87
CA ASN A 24 13.13 -3.56 -4.22
C ASN A 24 13.79 -4.19 -5.46
N PHE A 25 13.82 -5.51 -5.54
CA PHE A 25 14.37 -6.22 -6.69
C PHE A 25 13.64 -5.86 -7.99
N VAL A 26 12.30 -5.90 -7.96
CA VAL A 26 11.49 -5.59 -9.15
C VAL A 26 11.62 -4.11 -9.54
N GLU A 27 11.52 -3.17 -8.59
CA GLU A 27 11.62 -1.74 -8.88
C GLU A 27 13.02 -1.36 -9.38
N ASN A 28 14.06 -1.97 -8.86
CA ASN A 28 15.41 -1.76 -9.38
C ASN A 28 15.56 -2.24 -10.83
N HIS A 29 14.96 -3.38 -11.17
CA HIS A 29 14.98 -3.86 -12.56
C HIS A 29 14.21 -2.95 -13.50
N ILE A 30 13.00 -2.51 -13.10
CA ILE A 30 12.21 -1.53 -13.84
C ILE A 30 13.03 -0.25 -14.06
N GLY A 31 13.65 0.30 -13.02
CA GLY A 31 14.46 1.50 -13.12
C GLY A 31 15.70 1.34 -14.00
N THR A 32 16.29 0.12 -14.09
CA THR A 32 17.37 -0.14 -15.02
C THR A 32 16.90 -0.05 -16.46
N VAL A 33 15.76 -0.68 -16.78
CA VAL A 33 15.20 -0.64 -18.14
C VAL A 33 14.75 0.78 -18.52
N SER A 34 14.07 1.49 -17.60
CA SER A 34 13.70 2.89 -17.79
C SER A 34 14.91 3.74 -18.15
N LYS A 35 16.01 3.60 -17.41
CA LYS A 35 17.25 4.32 -17.69
C LYS A 35 17.85 3.95 -19.05
N GLU A 36 17.85 2.67 -19.44
CA GLU A 36 18.33 2.25 -20.75
C GLU A 36 17.52 2.87 -21.91
N LEU A 37 16.22 3.07 -21.70
CA LEU A 37 15.35 3.77 -22.65
C LEU A 37 15.68 5.26 -22.69
N ASP A 38 15.80 5.92 -21.54
CA ASP A 38 16.19 7.33 -21.44
C ASP A 38 17.54 7.61 -22.10
N ASP A 39 18.53 6.72 -21.90
CA ASP A 39 19.86 6.84 -22.51
C ASP A 39 19.77 6.87 -24.04
N LYS A 40 18.83 6.12 -24.66
CA LYS A 40 18.61 6.16 -26.11
C LYS A 40 18.04 7.51 -26.57
N PHE A 41 17.08 8.08 -25.85
CA PHE A 41 16.55 9.41 -26.14
C PHE A 41 17.64 10.49 -26.00
N GLN A 42 18.47 10.40 -24.96
CA GLN A 42 19.59 11.32 -24.77
C GLN A 42 20.66 11.23 -25.86
N GLU A 43 20.85 10.07 -26.49
CA GLU A 43 21.78 9.99 -27.65
C GLU A 43 21.27 10.74 -28.86
N VAL A 44 19.94 10.68 -29.14
CA VAL A 44 19.32 11.48 -30.21
C VAL A 44 19.41 12.98 -29.91
N ASP A 45 19.27 13.39 -28.65
CA ASP A 45 19.39 14.80 -28.24
C ASP A 45 20.79 15.40 -28.49
N LYS A 46 21.83 14.58 -28.74
CA LYS A 46 23.18 15.07 -29.10
C LYS A 46 23.31 15.47 -30.58
N ILE A 47 22.35 15.12 -31.43
CA ILE A 47 22.31 15.47 -32.85
C ILE A 47 22.12 16.98 -32.98
N LYS A 48 22.99 17.64 -33.70
CA LYS A 48 23.00 19.11 -33.87
C LYS A 48 22.21 19.60 -35.07
N ASP A 49 22.09 18.75 -36.08
CA ASP A 49 21.28 19.06 -37.25
C ASP A 49 19.79 18.86 -36.93
N ALA A 50 19.00 19.90 -37.16
CA ALA A 50 17.58 19.89 -36.76
C ALA A 50 16.71 18.91 -37.55
N ASP A 51 17.04 18.73 -38.84
CA ASP A 51 16.27 17.83 -39.71
C ASP A 51 16.59 16.36 -39.39
N GLU A 52 17.88 16.08 -39.13
CA GLU A 52 18.35 14.77 -38.67
C GLU A 52 17.77 14.45 -37.28
N TRP A 53 17.82 15.39 -36.32
CA TRP A 53 17.26 15.25 -35.00
C TRP A 53 15.75 14.91 -35.05
N ASN A 54 14.95 15.70 -35.78
CA ASN A 54 13.53 15.46 -35.96
C ASN A 54 13.23 14.07 -36.53
N THR A 55 14.03 13.63 -37.51
CA THR A 55 13.86 12.33 -38.15
C THR A 55 14.13 11.18 -37.17
N GLU A 56 15.26 11.24 -36.45
CA GLU A 56 15.65 10.17 -35.51
C GLU A 56 14.79 10.18 -34.26
N MET A 57 14.38 11.35 -33.75
CA MET A 57 13.46 11.46 -32.60
C MET A 57 12.10 10.86 -32.95
N SER A 58 11.53 11.20 -34.10
CA SER A 58 10.22 10.64 -34.52
C SER A 58 10.28 9.12 -34.68
N LYS A 59 11.37 8.55 -35.20
CA LYS A 59 11.53 7.09 -35.26
C LYS A 59 11.60 6.46 -33.87
N LEU A 60 12.35 7.10 -32.96
CA LEU A 60 12.54 6.59 -31.61
C LEU A 60 11.24 6.67 -30.79
N GLU A 61 10.47 7.76 -30.95
CA GLU A 61 9.14 7.89 -30.34
C GLU A 61 8.16 6.84 -30.86
N ASP A 62 8.15 6.57 -32.17
CA ASP A 62 7.30 5.54 -32.77
C ASP A 62 7.68 4.12 -32.27
N GLU A 63 8.97 3.85 -32.08
CA GLU A 63 9.46 2.54 -31.68
C GLU A 63 9.36 2.32 -30.15
N LEU A 64 9.70 3.31 -29.34
CA LEU A 64 9.97 3.16 -27.90
C LEU A 64 9.12 4.06 -27.01
N GLY A 65 8.39 5.04 -27.54
CA GLY A 65 7.65 5.99 -26.70
C GLY A 65 6.65 5.30 -25.76
N TYR A 66 5.94 4.27 -26.25
CA TYR A 66 5.04 3.49 -25.40
C TYR A 66 5.79 2.60 -24.38
N GLU A 67 6.96 2.07 -24.73
CA GLU A 67 7.80 1.31 -23.80
C GLU A 67 8.29 2.22 -22.65
N GLY A 68 8.77 3.43 -22.95
CA GLY A 68 9.14 4.42 -21.94
C GLY A 68 8.00 4.66 -20.96
N PHE A 69 6.80 4.96 -21.47
CA PHE A 69 5.62 5.16 -20.62
C PHE A 69 5.32 3.95 -19.70
N LYS A 70 5.44 2.72 -20.20
CA LYS A 70 5.25 1.51 -19.38
C LYS A 70 6.23 1.44 -18.21
N PHE A 71 7.52 1.65 -18.48
CA PHE A 71 8.56 1.51 -17.45
C PHE A 71 8.62 2.69 -16.48
N ASP A 72 8.24 3.90 -16.90
CA ASP A 72 8.26 5.09 -16.05
C ASP A 72 7.01 5.22 -15.19
N HIS A 73 5.86 4.77 -15.70
CA HIS A 73 4.58 5.04 -15.07
C HIS A 73 3.76 3.78 -14.77
N GLU A 74 3.50 2.95 -15.79
CA GLU A 74 2.52 1.87 -15.65
C GLU A 74 3.03 0.74 -14.76
N PHE A 75 4.18 0.16 -15.07
CA PHE A 75 4.72 -0.98 -14.32
C PHE A 75 5.05 -0.64 -12.86
N PRO A 76 5.73 0.48 -12.53
CA PRO A 76 5.93 0.87 -11.15
C PRO A 76 4.62 0.99 -10.38
N ASN A 77 3.61 1.63 -10.98
CA ASN A 77 2.31 1.81 -10.32
C ASN A 77 1.60 0.46 -10.07
N ARG A 78 1.61 -0.46 -11.04
CA ARG A 78 1.01 -1.81 -10.90
C ARG A 78 1.69 -2.66 -9.84
N ILE A 79 3.02 -2.63 -9.77
CA ILE A 79 3.79 -3.33 -8.73
C ILE A 79 3.46 -2.75 -7.34
N ARG A 80 3.39 -1.44 -7.23
CA ARG A 80 3.03 -0.76 -5.98
C ARG A 80 1.60 -1.05 -5.56
N PHE A 81 0.65 -1.11 -6.49
CA PHE A 81 -0.73 -1.57 -6.24
C PHE A 81 -0.74 -2.99 -5.65
N SER A 82 -0.03 -3.91 -6.29
CA SER A 82 0.08 -5.29 -5.81
C SER A 82 0.67 -5.35 -4.41
N SER A 83 1.64 -4.48 -4.12
CA SER A 83 2.28 -4.37 -2.80
C SER A 83 1.30 -3.91 -1.72
N ILE A 84 0.46 -2.92 -2.01
CA ILE A 84 -0.59 -2.46 -1.08
C ILE A 84 -1.62 -3.57 -0.81
N ILE A 85 -2.09 -4.25 -1.87
CA ILE A 85 -3.05 -5.36 -1.74
C ILE A 85 -2.48 -6.46 -0.85
N GLN A 86 -1.24 -6.85 -1.09
CA GLN A 86 -0.59 -7.93 -0.34
C GLN A 86 -0.36 -7.54 1.12
N THR A 87 0.15 -6.34 1.39
CA THR A 87 0.37 -5.84 2.75
C THR A 87 -0.94 -5.81 3.55
N TYR A 88 -2.02 -5.34 2.91
CA TYR A 88 -3.34 -5.33 3.55
C TYR A 88 -3.87 -6.74 3.84
N SER A 89 -3.71 -7.66 2.90
CA SER A 89 -4.10 -9.07 3.09
C SER A 89 -3.34 -9.72 4.25
N MET A 90 -2.05 -9.42 4.40
CA MET A 90 -1.24 -9.90 5.52
C MET A 90 -1.71 -9.29 6.85
N LEU A 91 -2.05 -8.00 6.89
CA LEU A 91 -2.65 -7.35 8.07
C LEU A 91 -3.91 -8.09 8.53
N GLU A 92 -4.84 -8.40 7.62
CA GLU A 92 -6.08 -9.12 7.95
C GLU A 92 -5.80 -10.53 8.48
N VAL A 93 -4.90 -11.27 7.85
CA VAL A 93 -4.49 -12.62 8.28
C VAL A 93 -3.90 -12.59 9.68
N TYR A 94 -2.97 -11.68 9.96
CA TYR A 94 -2.32 -11.59 11.27
C TYR A 94 -3.28 -11.12 12.36
N LEU A 95 -4.18 -10.20 12.05
CA LEU A 95 -5.20 -9.75 12.99
C LEU A 95 -6.17 -10.89 13.38
N LYS A 96 -6.64 -11.66 12.40
CA LYS A 96 -7.45 -12.85 12.64
C LYS A 96 -6.71 -13.88 13.49
N TRP A 97 -5.45 -14.14 13.12
CA TRP A 97 -4.62 -15.09 13.85
C TRP A 97 -4.43 -14.65 15.31
N LEU A 98 -4.14 -13.36 15.56
CA LEU A 98 -3.99 -12.81 16.90
C LEU A 98 -5.29 -12.97 17.72
N CYS A 99 -6.43 -12.55 17.18
CA CYS A 99 -7.72 -12.67 17.84
C CYS A 99 -8.06 -14.12 18.19
N GLU A 100 -7.79 -15.06 17.29
CA GLU A 100 -8.04 -16.48 17.52
C GLU A 100 -7.08 -17.08 18.58
N ARG A 101 -5.82 -16.66 18.62
CA ARG A 101 -4.89 -17.08 19.66
C ARG A 101 -5.29 -16.56 21.04
N LEU A 102 -5.67 -15.31 21.11
CA LEU A 102 -6.18 -14.68 22.32
C LEU A 102 -7.47 -15.38 22.79
N ARG A 103 -8.39 -15.71 21.87
CA ARG A 103 -9.60 -16.46 22.17
C ARG A 103 -9.30 -17.80 22.84
N LYS A 104 -8.35 -18.55 22.28
CA LYS A 104 -8.00 -19.89 22.80
C LYS A 104 -7.35 -19.84 24.18
N ILE A 105 -6.47 -18.87 24.43
CA ILE A 105 -5.79 -18.73 25.72
C ILE A 105 -6.78 -18.39 26.82
N ASN A 106 -7.71 -17.47 26.55
CA ASN A 106 -8.69 -17.02 27.55
C ASN A 106 -9.96 -17.88 27.56
N GLN A 107 -9.96 -18.99 26.81
CA GLN A 107 -11.11 -19.89 26.69
C GLN A 107 -12.43 -19.15 26.39
N ASN A 108 -12.35 -18.05 25.63
CA ASN A 108 -13.49 -17.25 25.31
C ASN A 108 -14.41 -17.99 24.31
N PRO A 109 -15.70 -18.16 24.61
CA PRO A 109 -16.63 -18.83 23.69
C PRO A 109 -16.86 -18.05 22.39
N PHE A 110 -16.66 -16.72 22.41
CA PHE A 110 -16.87 -15.86 21.25
C PHE A 110 -15.56 -15.59 20.50
N GLY A 111 -15.60 -15.68 19.19
CA GLY A 111 -14.51 -15.38 18.29
C GLY A 111 -14.81 -14.21 17.35
N ILE A 112 -13.83 -13.85 16.53
CA ILE A 112 -13.97 -12.78 15.52
C ILE A 112 -15.07 -13.11 14.49
N ALA A 113 -15.29 -14.41 14.21
CA ALA A 113 -16.31 -14.88 13.26
C ALA A 113 -17.74 -14.61 13.73
N ASP A 114 -17.95 -14.53 15.04
CA ASP A 114 -19.27 -14.30 15.63
C ASP A 114 -19.69 -12.81 15.61
N LEU A 115 -18.78 -11.94 15.22
CA LEU A 115 -19.00 -10.51 15.18
C LEU A 115 -19.55 -10.05 13.83
N LYS A 116 -20.51 -9.12 13.88
CA LYS A 116 -21.00 -8.42 12.70
C LYS A 116 -20.03 -7.27 12.36
N GLY A 117 -19.73 -7.07 11.08
CA GLY A 117 -18.88 -5.99 10.59
C GLY A 117 -18.64 -6.14 9.08
N ASN A 118 -18.32 -5.04 8.43
CA ASN A 118 -18.14 -4.98 6.96
C ASN A 118 -16.75 -5.45 6.48
N SER A 119 -15.81 -5.58 7.40
CA SER A 119 -14.47 -6.07 7.09
C SER A 119 -13.87 -6.84 8.27
N ASP A 120 -12.89 -7.69 7.99
CA ASP A 120 -12.15 -8.42 9.02
C ASP A 120 -11.36 -7.49 9.94
N LEU A 121 -10.89 -6.36 9.40
CA LEU A 121 -10.23 -5.32 10.18
C LEU A 121 -11.18 -4.70 11.23
N GLU A 122 -12.42 -4.35 10.84
CA GLU A 122 -13.44 -3.82 11.76
C GLU A 122 -13.86 -4.85 12.82
N LYS A 123 -14.05 -6.11 12.40
CA LYS A 123 -14.35 -7.21 13.33
C LYS A 123 -13.21 -7.43 14.33
N GLY A 124 -11.96 -7.39 13.89
CA GLY A 124 -10.79 -7.48 14.75
C GLY A 124 -10.71 -6.35 15.77
N LYS A 125 -10.92 -5.08 15.33
CA LYS A 125 -11.04 -3.92 16.22
C LYS A 125 -12.11 -4.13 17.27
N LEU A 126 -13.30 -4.55 16.81
CA LEU A 126 -14.45 -4.76 17.70
C LEU A 126 -14.17 -5.86 18.71
N TYR A 127 -13.53 -6.96 18.30
CA TYR A 127 -13.12 -8.05 19.17
C TYR A 127 -12.16 -7.57 20.26
N LEU A 128 -11.07 -6.91 19.87
CA LEU A 128 -10.08 -6.40 20.81
C LEU A 128 -10.68 -5.36 21.77
N LYS A 129 -11.54 -4.48 21.27
CA LYS A 129 -12.21 -3.46 22.10
C LYS A 129 -13.19 -4.08 23.11
N ARG A 130 -14.02 -5.06 22.71
CA ARG A 130 -15.09 -5.61 23.57
C ARG A 130 -14.62 -6.73 24.48
N VAL A 131 -13.70 -7.56 23.99
CA VAL A 131 -13.24 -8.75 24.74
C VAL A 131 -12.03 -8.43 25.60
N TYR A 132 -11.12 -7.58 25.11
CA TYR A 132 -9.91 -7.21 25.82
C TYR A 132 -9.96 -5.79 26.42
N ASN A 133 -11.08 -5.09 26.28
CA ASN A 133 -11.26 -3.71 26.75
C ASN A 133 -10.14 -2.77 26.26
N LEU A 134 -9.63 -3.03 25.03
CA LEU A 134 -8.51 -2.27 24.49
C LEU A 134 -8.92 -0.83 24.19
N ASP A 135 -8.17 0.13 24.70
CA ASP A 135 -8.37 1.55 24.40
C ASP A 135 -7.80 1.92 23.05
N PHE A 136 -8.65 1.97 22.03
CA PHE A 136 -8.25 2.34 20.68
C PHE A 136 -7.88 3.82 20.50
N SER A 137 -8.12 4.68 21.48
CA SER A 137 -7.64 6.07 21.40
C SER A 137 -6.11 6.16 21.33
N LYS A 138 -5.42 5.23 21.98
CA LYS A 138 -3.96 5.11 21.95
C LYS A 138 -3.41 4.57 20.62
N LEU A 139 -4.27 3.96 19.81
CA LEU A 139 -3.95 3.35 18.52
C LEU A 139 -4.46 4.21 17.34
N GLU A 140 -5.09 5.34 17.62
CA GLU A 140 -5.79 6.11 16.59
C GLU A 140 -4.91 6.55 15.41
N PRO A 141 -3.65 6.97 15.61
CA PRO A 141 -2.80 7.33 14.46
C PRO A 141 -2.58 6.17 13.49
N GLU A 142 -2.23 4.99 14.02
CA GLU A 142 -2.02 3.79 13.22
C GLU A 142 -3.34 3.32 12.60
N TRP A 143 -4.40 3.29 13.40
CA TRP A 143 -5.72 2.88 12.94
C TRP A 143 -6.26 3.75 11.82
N SER A 144 -6.13 5.08 11.95
CA SER A 144 -6.53 6.04 10.91
C SER A 144 -5.82 5.75 9.60
N PHE A 145 -4.51 5.55 9.64
CA PHE A 145 -3.72 5.23 8.45
C PHE A 145 -4.10 3.87 7.84
N LEU A 146 -4.26 2.82 8.66
CA LEU A 146 -4.72 1.50 8.19
C LEU A 146 -6.08 1.57 7.51
N ASN A 147 -6.98 2.41 8.02
CA ASN A 147 -8.30 2.61 7.43
C ASN A 147 -8.25 3.37 6.10
N ASP A 148 -7.36 4.36 5.98
CA ASP A 148 -7.10 5.05 4.71
C ASP A 148 -6.54 4.07 3.67
N MET A 149 -5.55 3.25 4.05
CA MET A 149 -4.99 2.21 3.17
C MET A 149 -6.02 1.14 2.77
N ARG A 150 -6.99 0.82 3.64
CA ARG A 150 -8.14 -0.03 3.28
C ARG A 150 -8.95 0.54 2.12
N LYS A 151 -9.22 1.85 2.17
CA LYS A 151 -9.99 2.53 1.13
C LYS A 151 -9.23 2.59 -0.20
N ILE A 152 -7.94 2.91 -0.15
CA ILE A 152 -7.05 2.85 -1.32
C ILE A 152 -7.03 1.44 -1.92
N ARG A 153 -6.80 0.40 -1.09
CA ARG A 153 -6.82 -1.00 -1.54
C ARG A 153 -8.16 -1.38 -2.18
N ASN A 154 -9.27 -0.95 -1.61
CA ASN A 154 -10.58 -1.24 -2.18
C ASN A 154 -10.78 -0.53 -3.53
N GLN A 155 -10.33 0.71 -3.66
CA GLN A 155 -10.36 1.43 -4.95
C GLN A 155 -9.51 0.70 -6.01
N ILE A 156 -8.34 0.21 -5.62
CA ILE A 156 -7.48 -0.57 -6.52
C ILE A 156 -8.18 -1.87 -6.96
N ILE A 157 -8.76 -2.62 -6.04
CA ILE A 157 -9.35 -3.95 -6.35
C ILE A 157 -10.65 -3.83 -7.17
N HIS A 158 -11.52 -2.91 -6.78
CA HIS A 158 -12.86 -2.83 -7.38
C HIS A 158 -12.93 -1.95 -8.61
N ASN A 159 -12.04 -0.96 -8.71
CA ASN A 159 -12.05 0.04 -9.77
C ASN A 159 -10.68 0.20 -10.44
N ASN A 160 -9.78 -0.78 -10.28
CA ASN A 160 -8.42 -0.73 -10.87
C ASN A 160 -7.61 0.53 -10.52
N GLY A 161 -7.94 1.17 -9.40
CA GLY A 161 -7.36 2.44 -8.98
C GLY A 161 -8.02 3.67 -9.58
N GLU A 162 -8.97 3.53 -10.49
CA GLU A 162 -9.69 4.64 -11.11
C GLU A 162 -10.66 5.30 -10.14
N PHE A 163 -10.78 6.63 -10.20
CA PHE A 163 -11.71 7.41 -9.39
C PHE A 163 -12.13 8.70 -10.10
N GLN A 164 -13.25 9.27 -9.67
CA GLN A 164 -13.82 10.49 -10.25
C GLN A 164 -13.74 11.67 -9.27
N THR A 165 -13.95 12.87 -9.77
CA THR A 165 -13.99 14.10 -8.95
C THR A 165 -15.07 14.08 -7.87
N LYS A 166 -16.10 13.23 -7.99
CA LYS A 166 -17.11 13.00 -6.96
C LYS A 166 -16.66 12.09 -5.81
N ASP A 167 -15.56 11.36 -5.97
CA ASP A 167 -15.04 10.43 -4.96
C ASP A 167 -14.23 11.18 -3.89
N ILE A 168 -14.90 12.09 -3.21
CA ILE A 168 -14.33 13.04 -2.23
C ILE A 168 -13.46 12.35 -1.17
N GLU A 169 -13.84 11.13 -0.75
CA GLU A 169 -13.08 10.39 0.25
C GLU A 169 -11.72 9.95 -0.28
N ILE A 170 -11.64 9.45 -1.49
CA ILE A 170 -10.37 9.04 -2.13
C ILE A 170 -9.48 10.27 -2.36
N ILE A 171 -10.04 11.36 -2.87
CA ILE A 171 -9.33 12.62 -3.07
C ILE A 171 -8.70 13.11 -1.77
N ARG A 172 -9.46 13.12 -0.67
CA ARG A 172 -8.94 13.52 0.65
C ARG A 172 -7.77 12.64 1.13
N ILE A 173 -7.83 11.34 0.86
CA ILE A 173 -6.74 10.43 1.24
C ILE A 173 -5.50 10.71 0.39
N ILE A 174 -5.65 10.93 -0.91
CA ILE A 174 -4.55 11.30 -1.81
C ILE A 174 -3.89 12.60 -1.34
N GLU A 175 -4.67 13.61 -1.02
CA GLU A 175 -4.15 14.90 -0.53
C GLU A 175 -3.48 14.80 0.86
N LYS A 176 -3.92 13.87 1.70
CA LYS A 176 -3.36 13.61 3.04
C LYS A 176 -2.04 12.85 3.01
N ILE A 177 -1.85 11.95 2.05
CA ILE A 177 -0.71 11.05 1.99
C ILE A 177 0.22 11.49 0.86
N GLU A 178 1.31 12.18 1.20
CA GLU A 178 2.29 12.74 0.27
C GLU A 178 2.82 11.76 -0.80
N LEU A 179 2.83 10.45 -0.49
CA LEU A 179 3.28 9.39 -1.40
C LEU A 179 2.18 8.87 -2.35
N LEU A 180 1.02 9.51 -2.33
CA LEU A 180 -0.07 9.31 -3.29
C LEU A 180 -0.21 10.54 -4.17
N GLY A 181 -0.65 10.32 -5.40
CA GLY A 181 -0.95 11.37 -6.37
C GLY A 181 -2.04 10.89 -7.34
N ARG A 182 -2.25 11.67 -8.36
CA ARG A 182 -3.14 11.33 -9.47
C ARG A 182 -2.28 11.06 -10.70
N MET A 183 -2.52 9.95 -11.35
CA MET A 183 -1.97 9.73 -12.69
C MET A 183 -2.59 10.80 -13.61
N TRP A 184 -1.85 11.33 -14.52
CA TRP A 184 -2.30 12.33 -15.49
C TRP A 184 -2.44 13.78 -14.96
N ASP A 185 -2.06 14.09 -13.70
CA ASP A 185 -2.05 15.48 -13.24
C ASP A 185 -1.05 16.35 -14.04
N ASP A 186 0.02 15.75 -14.53
CA ASP A 186 1.09 16.41 -15.30
C ASP A 186 0.77 16.50 -16.81
N ILE A 187 -0.36 15.95 -17.27
CA ILE A 187 -0.75 15.97 -18.67
C ILE A 187 -1.63 17.20 -18.94
N GLU A 188 -1.41 17.87 -20.08
CA GLU A 188 -2.22 19.00 -20.53
C GLU A 188 -3.71 18.68 -20.47
N PRO A 189 -4.57 19.62 -20.03
CA PRO A 189 -6.00 19.40 -19.81
C PRO A 189 -6.74 18.82 -21.04
N GLU A 190 -6.25 19.16 -22.23
CA GLU A 190 -6.84 18.71 -23.51
C GLU A 190 -6.61 17.23 -23.80
N MET A 191 -5.60 16.64 -23.18
CA MET A 191 -5.26 15.21 -23.29
C MET A 191 -5.79 14.36 -22.13
N LYS A 192 -6.40 15.00 -21.12
CA LYS A 192 -6.95 14.23 -19.99
C LYS A 192 -8.13 13.39 -20.44
N PRO A 193 -8.10 12.08 -20.20
CA PRO A 193 -9.27 11.25 -20.42
C PRO A 193 -10.43 11.77 -19.56
N ASN A 194 -11.62 11.80 -20.12
CA ASN A 194 -12.85 12.34 -19.54
C ASN A 194 -13.01 12.03 -18.04
N THR A 195 -12.69 12.98 -17.16
CA THR A 195 -13.05 13.04 -15.73
C THR A 195 -12.59 11.91 -14.82
N ASP A 196 -11.99 10.85 -15.33
CA ASP A 196 -11.51 9.72 -14.54
C ASP A 196 -10.00 9.88 -14.28
N TYR A 197 -9.63 9.81 -13.01
CA TYR A 197 -8.23 9.81 -12.57
C TYR A 197 -7.87 8.40 -12.14
N GLU A 198 -6.59 8.07 -12.19
CA GLU A 198 -6.06 6.86 -11.58
C GLU A 198 -5.16 7.25 -10.40
N ILE A 199 -5.21 6.47 -9.31
CA ILE A 199 -4.30 6.62 -8.19
C ILE A 199 -2.86 6.39 -8.68
N LYS A 200 -1.96 7.35 -8.40
CA LYS A 200 -0.52 7.21 -8.59
C LYS A 200 0.11 6.94 -7.23
N ILE A 201 0.82 5.83 -7.09
CA ILE A 201 1.70 5.61 -5.95
C ILE A 201 3.08 6.11 -6.35
N VAL A 202 3.49 7.25 -5.75
CA VAL A 202 4.67 8.01 -6.18
C VAL A 202 5.95 7.18 -6.02
N SER A 203 6.06 6.42 -4.91
CA SER A 203 7.23 5.57 -4.68
C SER A 203 6.90 4.32 -3.84
N LYS A 204 7.80 3.34 -3.86
CA LYS A 204 7.75 2.15 -2.98
C LYS A 204 7.72 2.48 -1.49
N GLU A 205 8.14 3.68 -1.11
CA GLU A 205 8.18 4.13 0.28
C GLU A 205 6.79 4.13 0.93
N LEU A 206 5.73 4.27 0.15
CA LEU A 206 4.37 4.13 0.68
C LEU A 206 4.12 2.73 1.25
N ASN A 207 4.55 1.68 0.56
CA ASN A 207 4.38 0.31 1.05
C ASN A 207 5.27 0.05 2.27
N ILE A 208 6.50 0.54 2.28
CA ILE A 208 7.40 0.46 3.45
C ILE A 208 6.75 1.16 4.65
N LYS A 209 6.22 2.36 4.46
CA LYS A 209 5.47 3.10 5.49
C LYS A 209 4.25 2.31 5.96
N PHE A 210 3.54 1.66 5.05
CA PHE A 210 2.38 0.83 5.40
C PHE A 210 2.79 -0.38 6.23
N ILE A 211 3.81 -1.13 5.84
CA ILE A 211 4.35 -2.25 6.60
C ILE A 211 4.79 -1.82 8.00
N ASN A 212 5.51 -0.72 8.12
CA ASN A 212 5.97 -0.20 9.41
C ASN A 212 4.79 0.23 10.29
N ASN A 213 3.74 0.81 9.70
CA ASN A 213 2.52 1.14 10.44
C ASN A 213 1.80 -0.12 10.95
N VAL A 214 1.74 -1.18 10.14
CA VAL A 214 1.20 -2.50 10.56
C VAL A 214 2.01 -3.07 11.73
N ARG A 215 3.34 -3.05 11.65
CA ARG A 215 4.22 -3.51 12.75
C ARG A 215 3.99 -2.71 14.03
N THR A 216 3.94 -1.39 13.93
CA THR A 216 3.70 -0.50 15.07
C THR A 216 2.32 -0.74 15.68
N PHE A 217 1.30 -0.91 14.86
CA PHE A 217 -0.05 -1.24 15.31
C PHE A 217 -0.06 -2.53 16.15
N PHE A 218 0.51 -3.62 15.65
CA PHE A 218 0.55 -4.87 16.39
C PHE A 218 1.39 -4.78 17.66
N ALA A 219 2.54 -4.10 17.63
CA ALA A 219 3.37 -3.90 18.81
C ALA A 219 2.61 -3.16 19.93
N LYS A 220 1.88 -2.09 19.57
CA LYS A 220 1.02 -1.35 20.52
C LYS A 220 -0.15 -2.19 21.04
N VAL A 221 -0.84 -2.94 20.17
CA VAL A 221 -1.92 -3.86 20.58
C VAL A 221 -1.42 -4.86 21.61
N LEU A 222 -0.27 -5.49 21.36
CA LEU A 222 0.32 -6.46 22.27
C LEU A 222 0.71 -5.81 23.61
N SER A 223 1.30 -4.61 23.58
CA SER A 223 1.66 -3.86 24.79
C SER A 223 0.44 -3.53 25.66
N GLU A 224 -0.64 -3.05 25.05
CA GLU A 224 -1.87 -2.69 25.76
C GLU A 224 -2.55 -3.93 26.39
N ILE A 225 -2.58 -5.08 25.68
CA ILE A 225 -3.12 -6.33 26.22
C ILE A 225 -2.29 -6.78 27.43
N LYS A 226 -0.96 -6.77 27.34
CA LYS A 226 -0.08 -7.15 28.45
C LYS A 226 -0.32 -6.28 29.69
N THR A 227 -0.50 -4.98 29.50
CA THR A 227 -0.78 -4.03 30.58
C THR A 227 -2.15 -4.31 31.23
N SER A 228 -3.17 -4.66 30.46
CA SER A 228 -4.50 -4.99 31.00
C SER A 228 -4.50 -6.28 31.81
N GLU A 229 -3.77 -7.31 31.42
CA GLU A 229 -3.65 -8.56 32.20
C GLU A 229 -2.96 -8.35 33.55
N ILE A 230 -1.95 -7.50 33.63
CA ILE A 230 -1.26 -7.18 34.90
C ILE A 230 -2.20 -6.44 35.88
N ASN A 231 -3.06 -5.58 35.38
CA ASN A 231 -3.97 -4.79 36.21
C ASN A 231 -5.20 -5.57 36.70
N THR A 232 -5.43 -6.78 36.17
CA THR A 232 -6.55 -7.66 36.54
C THR A 232 -6.14 -8.85 37.40
N ALA A 233 -4.86 -9.07 37.62
CA ALA A 233 -4.26 -10.11 38.47
C ALA A 233 -3.94 -9.57 39.85
#